data_95cfa6262815145026c2dc6c7168f075
#
_entry.id   95cfa6262815145026c2dc6c7168f075
#
_cell.length_a   1.000
_cell.length_b   1.000
_cell.length_c   1.000
_cell.angle_alpha   90.00
_cell.angle_beta   90.00
_cell.angle_gamma   90.00
#
_symmetry.space_group_name_H-M   'P 1'
#
loop_
_entity.id
_entity.type
_entity.pdbx_description
1 polymer ?
#
loop_
_entity_poly.entity_id
_entity_poly.type
_entity_poly.pdbx_seq_one_letter_code
_entity_poly.pdbx_strand_id
1 'polypeptide(L)'
;LGFTTKNWKGGQSREKWNSNNKPKTPGRLNDLRHIIYKGGDTHWRQAKNNLGLMLKEGLLKENIDGEAISWAYSRLRKRKEERKILMVISDGAPVDDSTLSVNSGDFLEKHLKKIVKYIEEKSEIEILAIGIGHDVSRYYDKAIKITDVNELGDVMISQLSSLFESKKNYH
;
A
#
# COMPACT_ATOMS: atom_id res chain seq x y z
N LEU A 1 -4.57 6.00 5.20
CA LEU A 1 -4.57 4.55 5.40
C LEU A 1 -3.15 4.10 5.69
N GLY A 2 -3.00 2.98 6.40
CA GLY A 2 -1.73 2.30 6.62
C GLY A 2 -1.89 0.80 6.57
N PHE A 3 -0.80 0.10 6.42
CA PHE A 3 -0.79 -1.36 6.36
C PHE A 3 0.49 -1.94 6.96
N THR A 4 0.37 -3.12 7.50
CA THR A 4 1.47 -3.93 8.02
C THR A 4 0.96 -5.35 8.28
N THR A 5 1.82 -6.25 8.70
CA THR A 5 1.40 -7.55 9.26
C THR A 5 1.11 -7.44 10.76
N LYS A 6 0.35 -8.38 11.32
CA LYS A 6 0.11 -8.45 12.78
C LYS A 6 1.32 -8.97 13.52
N ASN A 7 2.07 -9.86 12.90
CA ASN A 7 3.21 -10.56 13.50
C ASN A 7 4.46 -10.41 12.61
N TRP A 8 5.63 -10.58 13.20
CA TRP A 8 6.89 -10.56 12.46
C TRP A 8 7.12 -11.85 11.65
N LYS A 9 6.63 -12.97 12.02
CA LYS A 9 6.90 -14.26 11.36
C LYS A 9 5.69 -15.16 11.40
N GLY A 10 4.66 -14.80 10.65
CA GLY A 10 3.46 -15.62 10.51
C GLY A 10 2.30 -15.14 11.38
N GLY A 11 1.68 -16.05 12.13
CA GLY A 11 0.46 -15.82 12.89
C GLY A 11 -0.52 -16.95 12.66
N GLN A 12 -1.82 -16.71 12.86
CA GLN A 12 -2.87 -17.72 12.69
C GLN A 12 -2.87 -18.36 11.29
N SER A 13 -2.56 -17.58 10.25
CA SER A 13 -2.46 -18.11 8.87
C SER A 13 -1.39 -19.19 8.77
N ARG A 14 -0.22 -19.00 9.40
CA ARG A 14 0.86 -19.97 9.43
C ARG A 14 0.54 -21.17 10.31
N GLU A 15 -0.10 -20.96 11.46
CA GLU A 15 -0.55 -22.04 12.34
C GLU A 15 -1.54 -22.97 11.63
N LYS A 16 -2.52 -22.40 10.93
CA LYS A 16 -3.47 -23.18 10.11
C LYS A 16 -2.78 -23.96 9.00
N TRP A 17 -1.80 -23.38 8.34
CA TRP A 17 -1.03 -24.09 7.31
C TRP A 17 -0.25 -25.25 7.92
N ASN A 18 0.37 -25.07 9.09
CA ASN A 18 1.10 -26.12 9.80
C ASN A 18 0.17 -27.28 10.19
N SER A 19 -1.02 -26.98 10.71
CA SER A 19 -2.01 -28.00 11.12
C SER A 19 -2.66 -28.73 9.95
N ASN A 20 -2.66 -28.13 8.76
CA ASN A 20 -3.21 -28.70 7.52
C ASN A 20 -2.15 -29.44 6.66
N ASN A 21 -1.18 -30.09 7.31
CA ASN A 21 -0.13 -30.86 6.62
C ASN A 21 0.70 -30.07 5.60
N LYS A 22 0.82 -28.75 5.78
CA LYS A 22 1.69 -27.86 5.00
C LYS A 22 1.52 -28.03 3.46
N PRO A 23 0.34 -27.76 2.90
CA PRO A 23 0.15 -27.87 1.47
C PRO A 23 1.16 -26.99 0.71
N LYS A 24 1.57 -27.45 -0.48
CA LYS A 24 2.51 -26.70 -1.34
C LYS A 24 1.87 -25.40 -1.82
N THR A 25 2.70 -24.35 -1.95
CA THR A 25 2.27 -23.03 -2.45
C THR A 25 1.03 -22.45 -1.74
N PRO A 26 1.08 -22.25 -0.43
CA PRO A 26 -0.09 -21.88 0.37
C PRO A 26 -0.56 -20.44 0.16
N GLY A 27 0.22 -19.63 -0.54
CA GLY A 27 -0.01 -18.19 -0.61
C GLY A 27 0.49 -17.47 0.64
N ARG A 28 -0.20 -16.41 1.04
CA ARG A 28 0.17 -15.62 2.21
C ARG A 28 0.08 -16.42 3.51
N LEU A 29 1.13 -16.35 4.33
CA LEU A 29 1.23 -17.02 5.63
C LEU A 29 1.38 -16.06 6.81
N ASN A 30 0.97 -14.81 6.68
CA ASN A 30 0.91 -13.87 7.79
C ASN A 30 -0.47 -13.20 7.86
N ASP A 31 -0.85 -12.72 9.04
CA ASP A 31 -2.11 -12.03 9.24
C ASP A 31 -1.92 -10.54 8.96
N LEU A 32 -2.84 -9.95 8.18
CA LEU A 32 -2.77 -8.55 7.79
C LEU A 32 -3.33 -7.63 8.88
N ARG A 33 -2.76 -6.44 8.95
CA ARG A 33 -3.30 -5.30 9.70
C ARG A 33 -3.41 -4.10 8.77
N HIS A 34 -4.63 -3.77 8.40
CA HIS A 34 -4.95 -2.57 7.65
C HIS A 34 -5.50 -1.52 8.61
N ILE A 35 -4.97 -0.30 8.55
CA ILE A 35 -5.23 0.76 9.52
C ILE A 35 -5.87 1.93 8.82
N ILE A 36 -6.97 2.44 9.39
CA ILE A 36 -7.60 3.69 8.97
C ILE A 36 -7.22 4.76 9.98
N TYR A 37 -6.19 5.53 9.69
CA TYR A 37 -5.80 6.66 10.52
C TYR A 37 -6.82 7.79 10.42
N LYS A 38 -7.33 8.04 9.20
CA LYS A 38 -8.39 9.02 8.97
C LYS A 38 -9.36 8.49 7.91
N GLY A 39 -10.64 8.47 8.23
CA GLY A 39 -11.71 8.21 7.27
C GLY A 39 -11.92 9.39 6.31
N GLY A 40 -12.49 9.12 5.11
CA GLY A 40 -12.77 10.17 4.12
C GLY A 40 -13.70 11.26 4.66
N ASP A 41 -14.71 10.86 5.42
CA ASP A 41 -15.74 11.75 5.96
C ASP A 41 -15.43 12.25 7.38
N THR A 42 -14.30 11.84 7.95
CA THR A 42 -13.89 12.25 9.30
C THR A 42 -13.12 13.57 9.22
N HIS A 43 -13.54 14.58 9.99
CA HIS A 43 -12.79 15.82 10.07
C HIS A 43 -11.41 15.58 10.69
N TRP A 44 -10.39 16.32 10.20
CA TRP A 44 -8.99 16.08 10.61
C TRP A 44 -8.77 16.20 12.12
N ARG A 45 -9.47 17.15 12.79
CA ARG A 45 -9.37 17.36 14.26
C ARG A 45 -9.80 16.11 15.04
N GLN A 46 -10.83 15.41 14.56
CA GLN A 46 -11.29 14.17 15.18
C GLN A 46 -10.32 13.00 14.95
N ALA A 47 -9.58 13.04 13.82
CA ALA A 47 -8.60 12.02 13.48
C ALA A 47 -7.23 12.24 14.12
N LYS A 48 -6.98 13.37 14.80
CA LYS A 48 -5.67 13.74 15.33
C LYS A 48 -5.02 12.64 16.18
N ASN A 49 -5.77 12.06 17.12
CA ASN A 49 -5.25 10.99 17.97
C ASN A 49 -4.91 9.72 17.18
N ASN A 50 -5.73 9.39 16.17
CA ASN A 50 -5.46 8.24 15.29
C ASN A 50 -4.22 8.47 14.42
N LEU A 51 -4.00 9.70 13.94
CA LEU A 51 -2.78 10.06 13.21
C LEU A 51 -1.54 9.92 14.11
N GLY A 52 -1.64 10.23 15.40
CA GLY A 52 -0.58 10.01 16.36
C GLY A 52 -0.14 8.54 16.50
N LEU A 53 -1.01 7.58 16.14
CA LEU A 53 -0.63 6.16 16.12
C LEU A 53 0.47 5.83 15.09
N MET A 54 0.69 6.68 14.08
CA MET A 54 1.80 6.51 13.14
C MET A 54 3.17 6.55 13.85
N LEU A 55 3.25 7.26 14.97
CA LEU A 55 4.47 7.38 15.78
C LEU A 55 4.64 6.25 16.80
N LYS A 56 3.66 5.32 16.88
CA LYS A 56 3.72 4.23 17.86
C LYS A 56 4.76 3.20 17.46
N GLU A 57 5.80 3.08 18.24
CA GLU A 57 6.83 2.05 18.09
C GLU A 57 6.23 0.64 18.12
N GLY A 58 6.80 -0.26 17.31
CA GLY A 58 6.38 -1.65 17.20
C GLY A 58 5.02 -1.88 16.53
N LEU A 59 4.36 -0.83 16.02
CA LEU A 59 3.11 -0.96 15.27
C LEU A 59 3.36 -1.60 13.91
N LEU A 60 4.37 -1.11 13.19
CA LEU A 60 4.75 -1.59 11.86
C LEU A 60 5.67 -2.81 11.98
N LYS A 61 5.49 -3.75 11.07
CA LYS A 61 6.24 -5.02 11.01
C LYS A 61 6.62 -5.30 9.55
N GLU A 62 6.13 -6.39 8.98
CA GLU A 62 6.36 -6.74 7.58
C GLU A 62 5.28 -6.15 6.69
N ASN A 63 5.51 -6.09 5.37
CA ASN A 63 4.64 -5.41 4.42
C ASN A 63 4.22 -6.32 3.27
N ILE A 64 2.90 -6.42 3.06
CA ILE A 64 2.28 -7.16 1.96
C ILE A 64 1.48 -6.16 1.11
N ASP A 65 2.19 -5.44 0.28
CA ASP A 65 1.71 -4.27 -0.46
C ASP A 65 0.55 -4.56 -1.40
N GLY A 66 0.61 -5.66 -2.14
CA GLY A 66 -0.43 -5.99 -3.12
C GLY A 66 -1.81 -6.13 -2.50
N GLU A 67 -1.94 -6.80 -1.33
CA GLU A 67 -3.21 -6.92 -0.62
C GLU A 67 -3.64 -5.59 0.01
N ALA A 68 -2.69 -4.79 0.49
CA ALA A 68 -2.94 -3.46 1.05
C ALA A 68 -3.51 -2.50 -0.01
N ILE A 69 -2.91 -2.48 -1.20
CA ILE A 69 -3.39 -1.67 -2.34
C ILE A 69 -4.75 -2.15 -2.79
N SER A 70 -4.96 -3.46 -2.90
CA SER A 70 -6.28 -4.03 -3.26
C SER A 70 -7.35 -3.61 -2.26
N TRP A 71 -7.05 -3.62 -0.96
CA TRP A 71 -7.96 -3.13 0.08
C TRP A 71 -8.23 -1.64 -0.04
N ALA A 72 -7.21 -0.80 -0.22
CA ALA A 72 -7.36 0.65 -0.39
C ALA A 72 -8.16 0.99 -1.65
N TYR A 73 -7.86 0.32 -2.78
CA TYR A 73 -8.61 0.41 -4.03
C TYR A 73 -10.10 0.07 -3.84
N SER A 74 -10.39 -1.05 -3.17
CA SER A 74 -11.78 -1.48 -2.92
C SER A 74 -12.58 -0.48 -2.09
N ARG A 75 -11.91 0.25 -1.19
CA ARG A 75 -12.52 1.34 -0.42
C ARG A 75 -12.74 2.59 -1.27
N LEU A 76 -11.72 2.98 -2.03
CA LEU A 76 -11.75 4.19 -2.86
C LEU A 76 -12.78 4.06 -4.00
N ARG A 77 -12.92 2.87 -4.58
CA ARG A 77 -13.91 2.58 -5.64
C ARG A 77 -15.35 2.85 -5.20
N LYS A 78 -15.66 2.67 -3.92
CA LYS A 78 -16.99 2.90 -3.35
C LYS A 78 -17.33 4.37 -3.12
N ARG A 79 -16.36 5.27 -3.28
CA ARG A 79 -16.57 6.72 -3.14
C ARG A 79 -17.34 7.26 -4.33
N LYS A 80 -18.08 8.36 -4.10
CA LYS A 80 -18.95 9.00 -5.11
C LYS A 80 -18.24 10.10 -5.89
N GLU A 81 -17.05 10.49 -5.44
CA GLU A 81 -16.27 11.55 -6.07
C GLU A 81 -15.88 11.13 -7.51
N GLU A 82 -15.95 12.06 -8.44
CA GLU A 82 -15.61 11.82 -9.86
C GLU A 82 -14.15 11.42 -10.01
N ARG A 83 -13.26 12.16 -9.36
CA ARG A 83 -11.83 11.90 -9.41
C ARG A 83 -11.35 11.16 -8.18
N LYS A 84 -10.64 10.08 -8.39
CA LYS A 84 -10.13 9.20 -7.34
C LYS A 84 -8.65 8.95 -7.57
N ILE A 85 -7.84 9.34 -6.59
CA ILE A 85 -6.38 9.21 -6.64
C ILE A 85 -5.93 8.33 -5.48
N LEU A 86 -5.18 7.28 -5.78
CA LEU A 86 -4.52 6.43 -4.80
C LEU A 86 -3.02 6.72 -4.79
N MET A 87 -2.57 7.48 -3.80
CA MET A 87 -1.16 7.74 -3.60
C MET A 87 -0.57 6.70 -2.65
N VAL A 88 0.46 6.01 -3.09
CA VAL A 88 1.19 5.00 -2.32
C VAL A 88 2.53 5.57 -1.89
N ILE A 89 2.87 5.44 -0.61
CA ILE A 89 4.18 5.81 -0.07
C ILE A 89 4.82 4.53 0.43
N SER A 90 6.02 4.23 -0.07
CA SER A 90 6.72 2.99 0.23
C SER A 90 8.22 3.26 0.44
N ASP A 91 8.81 2.58 1.40
CA ASP A 91 10.22 2.63 1.73
C ASP A 91 10.98 1.36 1.32
N GLY A 92 10.34 0.46 0.58
CA GLY A 92 10.98 -0.78 0.18
C GLY A 92 10.14 -1.69 -0.72
N ALA A 93 10.67 -2.87 -0.96
CA ALA A 93 9.96 -3.94 -1.63
C ALA A 93 8.99 -4.64 -0.67
N PRO A 94 7.92 -5.30 -1.19
CA PRO A 94 7.05 -6.11 -0.34
C PRO A 94 7.81 -7.29 0.24
N VAL A 95 7.80 -7.41 1.57
CA VAL A 95 8.52 -8.45 2.32
C VAL A 95 7.66 -9.02 3.43
N ASP A 96 7.54 -10.34 3.45
CA ASP A 96 7.03 -11.13 4.57
C ASP A 96 7.74 -12.47 4.61
N ASP A 97 8.60 -12.66 5.59
CA ASP A 97 9.44 -13.84 5.73
C ASP A 97 8.65 -15.15 5.74
N SER A 98 7.52 -15.15 6.41
CA SER A 98 6.67 -16.35 6.49
C SER A 98 6.11 -16.76 5.15
N THR A 99 5.66 -15.82 4.34
CA THR A 99 5.14 -16.05 3.00
C THR A 99 6.26 -16.45 2.04
N LEU A 100 7.37 -15.72 2.04
CA LEU A 100 8.48 -15.96 1.12
C LEU A 100 9.24 -17.26 1.42
N SER A 101 9.19 -17.77 2.66
CA SER A 101 9.84 -19.03 3.03
C SER A 101 9.25 -20.27 2.35
N VAL A 102 8.04 -20.19 1.82
CA VAL A 102 7.28 -21.34 1.27
C VAL A 102 6.68 -21.10 -0.11
N ASN A 103 6.86 -19.90 -0.64
CA ASN A 103 6.47 -19.52 -2.00
C ASN A 103 7.73 -19.12 -2.80
N SER A 104 7.57 -18.76 -4.07
CA SER A 104 8.68 -18.18 -4.83
C SER A 104 9.14 -16.86 -4.23
N GLY A 105 10.45 -16.57 -4.30
CA GLY A 105 11.02 -15.33 -3.74
C GLY A 105 10.41 -14.04 -4.32
N ASP A 106 9.81 -14.11 -5.50
CA ASP A 106 9.13 -13.00 -6.18
C ASP A 106 7.60 -13.01 -6.02
N PHE A 107 7.06 -13.87 -5.15
CA PHE A 107 5.61 -14.07 -4.97
C PHE A 107 4.89 -12.76 -4.64
N LEU A 108 5.38 -12.02 -3.66
CA LEU A 108 4.78 -10.76 -3.22
C LEU A 108 4.92 -9.65 -4.27
N GLU A 109 6.08 -9.58 -4.93
CA GLU A 109 6.31 -8.63 -6.02
C GLU A 109 5.41 -8.88 -7.23
N LYS A 110 5.27 -10.14 -7.65
CA LYS A 110 4.36 -10.51 -8.72
C LYS A 110 2.92 -10.14 -8.41
N HIS A 111 2.49 -10.35 -7.18
CA HIS A 111 1.16 -9.98 -6.75
C HIS A 111 0.97 -8.46 -6.76
N LEU A 112 1.93 -7.70 -6.24
CA LEU A 112 1.93 -6.24 -6.28
C LEU A 112 1.80 -5.73 -7.72
N LYS A 113 2.68 -6.16 -8.62
CA LYS A 113 2.65 -5.78 -10.04
C LYS A 113 1.31 -6.07 -10.70
N LYS A 114 0.73 -7.25 -10.42
CA LYS A 114 -0.58 -7.63 -10.97
C LYS A 114 -1.69 -6.68 -10.52
N ILE A 115 -1.71 -6.31 -9.25
CA ILE A 115 -2.74 -5.40 -8.69
C ILE A 115 -2.56 -3.99 -9.22
N VAL A 116 -1.34 -3.46 -9.24
CA VAL A 116 -1.05 -2.12 -9.76
C VAL A 116 -1.44 -2.03 -11.23
N LYS A 117 -0.98 -2.96 -12.05
CA LYS A 117 -1.32 -3.02 -13.47
C LYS A 117 -2.83 -3.10 -13.72
N TYR A 118 -3.55 -3.87 -12.91
CA TYR A 118 -5.01 -3.92 -12.99
C TYR A 118 -5.63 -2.54 -12.72
N ILE A 119 -5.14 -1.80 -11.73
CA ILE A 119 -5.65 -0.47 -11.40
C ILE A 119 -5.34 0.52 -12.51
N GLU A 120 -4.11 0.52 -13.05
CA GLU A 120 -3.67 1.41 -14.11
C GLU A 120 -4.42 1.19 -15.43
N GLU A 121 -4.65 -0.07 -15.82
CA GLU A 121 -5.23 -0.40 -17.12
C GLU A 121 -6.77 -0.54 -17.10
N LYS A 122 -7.37 -0.90 -15.97
CA LYS A 122 -8.77 -1.35 -15.90
C LYS A 122 -9.65 -0.53 -14.96
N SER A 123 -9.13 0.53 -14.37
CA SER A 123 -9.92 1.35 -13.46
C SER A 123 -9.82 2.85 -13.77
N GLU A 124 -10.80 3.62 -13.27
CA GLU A 124 -10.81 5.08 -13.32
C GLU A 124 -9.98 5.70 -12.19
N ILE A 125 -9.41 4.88 -11.31
CA ILE A 125 -8.62 5.35 -10.17
C ILE A 125 -7.20 5.58 -10.66
N GLU A 126 -6.73 6.82 -10.52
CA GLU A 126 -5.33 7.14 -10.76
C GLU A 126 -4.49 6.60 -9.60
N ILE A 127 -3.45 5.83 -9.92
CA ILE A 127 -2.47 5.37 -8.92
C ILE A 127 -1.12 6.00 -9.19
N LEU A 128 -0.45 6.43 -8.13
CA LEU A 128 0.91 6.95 -8.17
C LEU A 128 1.67 6.54 -6.91
N ALA A 129 2.97 6.40 -7.02
CA ALA A 129 3.80 6.00 -5.90
C ALA A 129 4.97 6.94 -5.64
N ILE A 130 5.30 7.11 -4.36
CA ILE A 130 6.49 7.80 -3.89
C ILE A 130 7.33 6.78 -3.13
N GLY A 131 8.53 6.50 -3.64
CA GLY A 131 9.52 5.66 -2.99
C GLY A 131 10.49 6.49 -2.16
N ILE A 132 10.64 6.18 -0.88
CA ILE A 132 11.58 6.85 0.03
C ILE A 132 12.85 6.01 0.13
N GLY A 133 13.97 6.54 -0.37
CA GLY A 133 15.24 5.82 -0.43
C GLY A 133 15.26 4.61 -1.37
N HIS A 134 14.13 4.26 -1.97
CA HIS A 134 13.93 3.08 -2.80
C HIS A 134 13.23 3.44 -4.12
N ASP A 135 13.63 2.80 -5.21
CA ASP A 135 13.00 3.00 -6.51
C ASP A 135 11.80 2.05 -6.67
N VAL A 136 10.62 2.63 -6.84
CA VAL A 136 9.36 1.92 -7.01
C VAL A 136 8.86 1.93 -8.47
N SER A 137 9.61 2.51 -9.40
CA SER A 137 9.25 2.58 -10.83
C SER A 137 9.08 1.20 -11.48
N ARG A 138 9.69 0.17 -10.92
CA ARG A 138 9.51 -1.22 -11.35
C ARG A 138 8.11 -1.80 -11.06
N TYR A 139 7.31 -1.10 -10.26
CA TYR A 139 5.95 -1.52 -9.87
C TYR A 139 4.86 -0.60 -10.39
N TYR A 140 5.16 0.70 -10.57
CA TYR A 140 4.19 1.75 -10.89
C TYR A 140 4.64 2.57 -12.09
N ASP A 141 3.73 2.83 -13.03
CA ASP A 141 4.01 3.69 -14.18
C ASP A 141 4.24 5.15 -13.76
N LYS A 142 3.48 5.61 -12.76
CA LYS A 142 3.67 6.94 -12.15
C LYS A 142 4.40 6.79 -10.83
N ALA A 143 5.72 6.87 -10.87
CA ALA A 143 6.59 6.68 -9.71
C ALA A 143 7.54 7.86 -9.53
N ILE A 144 7.76 8.25 -8.28
CA ILE A 144 8.76 9.25 -7.88
C ILE A 144 9.63 8.64 -6.80
N LYS A 145 10.93 8.86 -6.91
CA LYS A 145 11.87 8.52 -5.85
C LYS A 145 12.32 9.79 -5.15
N ILE A 146 12.24 9.79 -3.82
CA ILE A 146 12.88 10.78 -2.97
C ILE A 146 13.99 10.12 -2.15
N THR A 147 15.02 10.87 -1.83
CA THR A 147 16.14 10.37 -1.03
C THR A 147 15.98 10.69 0.44
N ASP A 148 15.41 11.85 0.73
CA ASP A 148 15.17 12.33 2.09
C ASP A 148 13.65 12.37 2.37
N VAL A 149 13.23 11.81 3.48
CA VAL A 149 11.85 11.85 3.94
C VAL A 149 11.32 13.28 4.15
N ASN A 150 12.21 14.23 4.40
CA ASN A 150 11.86 15.65 4.54
C ASN A 150 11.30 16.26 3.23
N GLU A 151 11.67 15.70 2.07
CA GLU A 151 11.16 16.10 0.76
C GLU A 151 9.70 15.65 0.53
N LEU A 152 9.19 14.69 1.34
CA LEU A 152 7.90 14.04 1.10
C LEU A 152 6.75 15.03 0.99
N GLY A 153 6.71 16.03 1.89
CA GLY A 153 5.65 17.04 1.91
C GLY A 153 5.59 17.86 0.62
N ASP A 154 6.72 18.37 0.19
CA ASP A 154 6.83 19.21 -1.02
C ASP A 154 6.55 18.41 -2.28
N VAL A 155 7.06 17.18 -2.36
CA VAL A 155 6.81 16.27 -3.48
C VAL A 155 5.33 15.90 -3.56
N MET A 156 4.67 15.61 -2.44
CA MET A 156 3.23 15.33 -2.42
C MET A 156 2.41 16.53 -2.91
N ILE A 157 2.72 17.74 -2.44
CA ILE A 157 2.04 18.98 -2.87
C ILE A 157 2.25 19.21 -4.36
N SER A 158 3.48 19.09 -4.84
CA SER A 158 3.83 19.26 -6.26
C SER A 158 3.08 18.26 -7.15
N GLN A 159 3.04 16.98 -6.75
CA GLN A 159 2.32 15.95 -7.50
C GLN A 159 0.81 16.18 -7.54
N LEU A 160 0.22 16.54 -6.40
CA LEU A 160 -1.21 16.88 -6.37
C LEU A 160 -1.50 18.09 -7.23
N SER A 161 -0.67 19.14 -7.19
CA SER A 161 -0.84 20.34 -8.03
C SER A 161 -0.78 20.00 -9.52
N SER A 162 0.22 19.24 -9.96
CA SER A 162 0.37 18.82 -11.37
C SER A 162 -0.81 17.97 -11.85
N LEU A 163 -1.34 17.10 -11.00
CA LEU A 163 -2.52 16.30 -11.30
C LEU A 163 -3.78 17.17 -11.49
N PHE A 164 -3.92 18.29 -10.76
CA PHE A 164 -5.05 19.19 -10.91
C PHE A 164 -4.90 20.12 -12.13
N GLU A 165 -3.68 20.51 -12.50
CA GLU A 165 -3.41 21.37 -13.66
C GLU A 165 -3.63 20.66 -14.99
N SER A 166 -3.30 19.38 -15.10
CA SER A 166 -3.43 18.59 -16.33
C SER A 166 -4.87 18.48 -16.86
N LYS A 167 -5.89 18.77 -16.06
CA LYS A 167 -7.30 18.81 -16.50
C LYS A 167 -7.80 20.16 -17.02
N LYS A 168 -7.04 21.26 -16.85
CA LYS A 168 -7.45 22.57 -17.40
C LYS A 168 -7.32 22.70 -18.93
N ASN A 169 -6.66 21.77 -19.59
CA ASN A 169 -6.37 21.82 -21.02
C ASN A 169 -7.35 21.04 -21.91
N TYR A 170 -8.49 20.59 -21.37
CA TYR A 170 -9.55 19.89 -22.13
C TYR A 170 -10.88 20.62 -22.08
N HIS A 171 -10.87 21.91 -22.42
CA HIS A 171 -12.09 22.67 -22.77
C HIS A 171 -11.84 23.54 -24.01
#